data_e8816aa191bf82e0053dc59c8c19aacb
#
_entry.id   e8816aa191bf82e0053dc59c8c19aacb
#
_cell.length_a   1.000
_cell.length_b   1.000
_cell.length_c   1.000
_cell.angle_alpha   90.00
_cell.angle_beta   90.00
_cell.angle_gamma   90.00
#
_symmetry.space_group_name_H-M   'P 1'
#
loop_
_entity.id
_entity.type
_entity.pdbx_description
1 polymer ?
#
loop_
_entity_poly.entity_id
_entity_poly.type
_entity_poly.pdbx_seq_one_letter_code
_entity_poly.pdbx_strand_id
1 'polypeptide(L)' 'MTYEEMYDLLADTLGIDEDALDLAFAVGGCNEETAQRILCYYTGWSSFEGWLGELEED' A
#
# COMPACT_ATOMS: atom_id res chain seq x y z
N MET A 1 -2.81 11.33 -4.06
CA MET A 1 -2.70 9.92 -4.46
C MET A 1 -4.00 9.20 -4.11
N THR A 2 -4.57 8.48 -5.06
CA THR A 2 -5.81 7.72 -4.85
C THR A 2 -5.49 6.33 -4.30
N TYR A 3 -6.51 5.66 -3.74
CA TYR A 3 -6.27 4.32 -3.23
C TYR A 3 -5.93 3.34 -4.36
N GLU A 4 -6.39 3.59 -5.57
CA GLU A 4 -6.05 2.76 -6.71
C GLU A 4 -4.55 2.82 -7.01
N GLU A 5 -3.97 4.02 -6.92
CA GLU A 5 -2.53 4.17 -7.07
C GLU A 5 -1.78 3.47 -5.95
N MET A 6 -2.30 3.55 -4.73
CA MET A 6 -1.72 2.86 -3.59
C MET A 6 -1.77 1.35 -3.79
N TYR A 7 -2.89 0.83 -4.29
CA TYR A 7 -3.05 -0.58 -4.61
C TYR A 7 -1.99 -1.03 -5.61
N ASP A 8 -1.83 -0.28 -6.70
CA ASP A 8 -0.84 -0.60 -7.72
C ASP A 8 0.58 -0.61 -7.15
N LEU A 9 0.90 0.37 -6.32
CA LEU A 9 2.21 0.45 -5.68
C LEU A 9 2.46 -0.74 -4.76
N LEU A 10 1.47 -1.13 -3.97
CA LEU A 10 1.59 -2.27 -3.09
C LEU A 10 1.80 -3.57 -3.88
N ALA A 11 1.04 -3.75 -4.94
CA ALA A 11 1.15 -4.95 -5.76
C ALA A 11 2.47 -5.00 -6.53
N ASP A 12 2.86 -3.88 -7.13
CA ASP A 12 4.04 -3.81 -7.99
C ASP A 12 5.34 -3.72 -7.21
N THR A 13 5.41 -2.78 -6.28
CA THR A 13 6.66 -2.50 -5.55
C THR A 13 6.96 -3.54 -4.49
N LEU A 14 5.95 -3.95 -3.72
CA LEU A 14 6.13 -4.94 -2.67
C LEU A 14 5.90 -6.37 -3.16
N GLY A 15 5.35 -6.51 -4.37
CA GLY A 15 5.09 -7.83 -4.92
C GLY A 15 3.98 -8.59 -4.20
N ILE A 16 3.04 -7.87 -3.59
CA ILE A 16 1.94 -8.49 -2.88
C ILE A 16 0.96 -9.10 -3.88
N ASP A 17 0.51 -10.32 -3.60
CA ASP A 17 -0.48 -11.00 -4.43
C ASP A 17 -1.77 -10.19 -4.47
N GLU A 18 -2.32 -9.98 -5.68
CA GLU A 18 -3.57 -9.23 -5.84
C GLU A 18 -4.72 -9.86 -5.06
N ASP A 19 -4.78 -11.19 -4.99
CA ASP A 19 -5.81 -11.88 -4.20
C ASP A 19 -5.70 -11.51 -2.72
N ALA A 20 -4.48 -11.41 -2.21
CA ALA A 20 -4.27 -11.00 -0.82
C ALA A 20 -4.66 -9.54 -0.61
N LEU A 21 -4.34 -8.67 -1.57
CA LEU A 21 -4.75 -7.27 -1.50
C LEU A 21 -6.26 -7.12 -1.56
N ASP A 22 -6.91 -7.84 -2.47
CA ASP A 22 -8.36 -7.81 -2.59
C ASP A 22 -9.03 -8.22 -1.28
N LEU A 23 -8.53 -9.27 -0.65
CA LEU A 23 -9.05 -9.71 0.63
C LEU A 23 -8.86 -8.65 1.72
N ALA A 24 -7.69 -8.05 1.78
CA ALA A 24 -7.40 -7.01 2.77
C ALA A 24 -8.33 -5.80 2.59
N PHE A 25 -8.55 -5.39 1.34
CA PHE A 25 -9.46 -4.27 1.06
C PHE A 25 -10.93 -4.67 1.29
N ALA A 26 -11.28 -5.93 1.09
CA ALA A 26 -12.64 -6.40 1.37
C ALA A 26 -12.93 -6.36 2.88
N VAL A 27 -11.93 -6.65 3.70
CA VAL A 27 -12.08 -6.65 5.16
C VAL A 27 -12.02 -5.23 5.72
N GLY A 28 -11.05 -4.43 5.25
CA GLY A 28 -10.79 -3.10 5.79
C GLY A 28 -11.48 -1.95 5.06
N GLY A 29 -12.04 -2.22 3.87
CA GLY A 29 -12.65 -1.20 3.05
C GLY A 29 -11.71 -0.71 1.95
N CYS A 30 -12.30 -0.32 0.80
CA CYS A 30 -11.53 0.17 -0.35
C CYS A 30 -11.25 1.65 -0.19
N ASN A 31 -10.29 2.00 0.65
CA ASN A 31 -9.95 3.40 0.92
C ASN A 31 -8.46 3.54 1.25
N GLU A 32 -8.02 4.80 1.32
CA GLU A 32 -6.62 5.12 1.56
C GLU A 32 -6.14 4.65 2.94
N GLU A 33 -7.01 4.70 3.92
CA GLU A 33 -6.65 4.26 5.27
C GLU A 33 -6.26 2.78 5.29
N THR A 34 -7.04 1.94 4.61
CA THR A 34 -6.74 0.52 4.51
C THR A 34 -5.41 0.30 3.79
N ALA A 35 -5.18 1.05 2.71
CA ALA A 35 -3.92 0.95 1.97
C ALA A 35 -2.73 1.32 2.87
N GLN A 36 -2.85 2.36 3.69
CA GLN A 36 -1.79 2.74 4.61
C GLN A 36 -1.54 1.69 5.67
N ARG A 37 -2.58 1.02 6.14
CA ARG A 37 -2.43 -0.08 7.11
C ARG A 37 -1.66 -1.24 6.50
N ILE A 38 -1.95 -1.57 5.26
CA ILE A 38 -1.23 -2.63 4.55
C ILE A 38 0.23 -2.24 4.39
N LEU A 39 0.49 -1.00 4.00
CA LEU A 39 1.85 -0.50 3.87
C LEU A 39 2.60 -0.62 5.20
N CYS A 40 1.99 -0.17 6.27
CA CYS A 40 2.59 -0.24 7.60
C CYS A 40 2.90 -1.68 8.00
N TYR A 41 1.99 -2.60 7.69
CA TYR A 41 2.17 -4.01 8.01
C TYR A 41 3.39 -4.61 7.30
N TYR A 42 3.57 -4.26 6.01
CA TYR A 42 4.66 -4.84 5.23
C TYR A 42 6.00 -4.09 5.34
N THR A 43 5.95 -2.78 5.51
CA THR A 43 7.18 -1.97 5.48
C THR A 43 7.48 -1.23 6.78
N GLY A 44 6.48 -1.02 7.61
CA GLY A 44 6.60 -0.20 8.80
C GLY A 44 6.41 1.29 8.54
N TRP A 45 6.23 1.70 7.29
CA TRP A 45 5.99 3.09 6.96
C TRP A 45 4.52 3.45 7.22
N SER A 46 4.30 4.59 7.88
CA SER A 46 2.94 5.03 8.21
C SER A 46 2.30 5.88 7.10
N SER A 47 3.07 6.26 6.09
CA SER A 47 2.52 7.04 4.98
C SER A 47 3.20 6.66 3.67
N PHE A 48 2.44 6.78 2.58
CA PHE A 48 2.98 6.52 1.25
C PHE A 48 3.98 7.59 0.83
N GLU A 49 3.75 8.83 1.22
CA GLU A 49 4.67 9.92 0.87
C GLU A 49 6.06 9.68 1.44
N GLY A 50 6.15 9.30 2.70
CA GLY A 50 7.43 8.98 3.32
C GLY A 50 8.09 7.79 2.68
N TRP A 51 7.33 6.75 2.42
CA TRP A 51 7.83 5.54 1.80
C TRP A 51 8.34 5.79 0.38
N LEU A 52 7.57 6.52 -0.43
CA LEU A 52 7.98 6.84 -1.80
C LEU A 52 9.22 7.73 -1.82
N GLY A 53 9.32 8.65 -0.88
CA GLY A 53 10.51 9.47 -0.73
C GLY A 53 11.75 8.63 -0.48
N GLU A 54 11.63 7.62 0.36
CA GLU A 54 12.72 6.69 0.64
C GLU A 54 13.11 5.89 -0.61
N LEU A 55 12.11 5.43 -1.37
CA LEU A 55 12.37 4.67 -2.59
C LEU A 55 13.05 5.50 -3.69
N GLU A 56 12.75 6.79 -3.75
CA GLU A 56 13.32 7.69 -4.75
C GLU A 56 14.69 8.23 -4.34
N GLU A 57 15.09 8.03 -3.11
CA GLU A 57 16.36 8.51 -2.62
C GLU A 57 17.50 7.66 -3.19
N ASP A 58 18.46 8.31 -3.78
CA ASP A 58 19.63 7.65 -4.34
C ASP A 58 20.73 7.48 -3.30
#